data_ac5b380d18f994ba937283ac97d6575c
#
_entry.id   ac5b380d18f994ba937283ac97d6575c
#
_cell.length_a   1.000
_cell.length_b   1.000
_cell.length_c   1.000
_cell.angle_alpha   90.00
_cell.angle_beta   90.00
_cell.angle_gamma   90.00
#
_symmetry.space_group_name_H-M   'P 1'
#
loop_
_entity.id
_entity.type
_entity.pdbx_description
1 polymer ?
#
loop_
_entity_poly.entity_id
_entity_poly.type
_entity_poly.pdbx_seq_one_letter_code
_entity_poly.pdbx_strand_id
1 'polypeptide(L)'
;MNKTITLLLACVCQAGYVMAQHNDDVLPAQLPPIPDVTAKQAVNSVKMADSNAFMEVDIALPITEGPFKPNWESIEENYPGTPQWLRDSKFGIWVHFGPQSAGESGDWYARNLYKEEHHAYQNHLKRYGHPSEVGYKDVLRTWNPTKLDPDQLTALYQKAGARFLMIQGVHHDNYDLWNSRYQPWNSVNIGPKRDLLREWVDACHKYNMHYGVTFHHEYTWWWWQTAFGSDKSGDKAGVPYDGNLTLADGKGKWWEGYDPRMLYGIDLREYETVEEKAHTGWSPAKAGIFWRHLDYAKWYATQWALRMMDVTANYDPDFIYTDGTVQGPFTGNGTGTGFKCNAMQTVMADYYNRCLNKRGEVNTFSIIKFRRPTNGAVNTAEFDFPDTINASQPWIREAPVGDWFYAPGFTYDAGSMIRFIIEAICRDGNACLNICMKPDGSIEDACVAMLEEVGQWMSLNGEAVYGSKAWTTLGEGEVVNGKLKCLPGGGLGKKHAEFEFDSQDIRFTVGKNGALYAFTMNVPEEGQTITIHSMAKGSKYLGGKKIRSVSLLGYNGKLRWKQTADGLVITYPKGANLKTSAVLKIS
;
A
#
# COMPACT_ATOMS: atom_id res chain seq x y z
N MET A 1 -4.16 74.69 3.85
CA MET A 1 -3.04 73.72 3.61
C MET A 1 -3.24 72.51 4.52
N ASN A 2 -3.99 71.53 4.08
CA ASN A 2 -4.21 70.30 4.81
C ASN A 2 -3.36 69.16 4.17
N LYS A 3 -2.43 68.63 4.96
CA LYS A 3 -1.66 67.43 4.58
C LYS A 3 -2.40 66.20 5.01
N THR A 4 -2.91 65.43 4.07
CA THR A 4 -3.48 64.09 4.29
C THR A 4 -2.34 63.11 4.35
N ILE A 5 -2.19 62.42 5.49
CA ILE A 5 -1.26 61.30 5.69
C ILE A 5 -2.01 60.03 5.36
N THR A 6 -1.59 59.36 4.28
CA THR A 6 -2.10 58.03 3.90
C THR A 6 -1.33 56.96 4.69
N LEU A 7 -2.01 56.28 5.60
CA LEU A 7 -1.47 55.11 6.29
C LEU A 7 -1.62 53.89 5.36
N LEU A 8 -0.50 53.33 4.89
CA LEU A 8 -0.49 52.00 4.28
C LEU A 8 -0.54 50.95 5.41
N LEU A 9 -1.66 50.25 5.53
CA LEU A 9 -1.74 49.03 6.32
C LEU A 9 -1.08 47.90 5.51
N ALA A 10 0.08 47.44 5.94
CA ALA A 10 0.67 46.20 5.48
C ALA A 10 -0.04 45.03 6.19
N CYS A 11 -0.93 44.35 5.46
CA CYS A 11 -1.44 43.03 5.90
C CYS A 11 -0.29 42.00 5.81
N VAL A 12 0.30 41.74 6.96
CA VAL A 12 1.17 40.54 7.12
C VAL A 12 0.21 39.36 7.24
N CYS A 13 0.03 38.61 6.17
CA CYS A 13 -0.55 37.27 6.24
C CYS A 13 0.41 36.36 7.01
N GLN A 14 0.25 36.26 8.31
CA GLN A 14 0.77 35.13 9.08
C GLN A 14 -0.02 33.90 8.60
N ALA A 15 0.59 33.08 7.75
CA ALA A 15 0.18 31.70 7.58
C ALA A 15 0.45 30.99 8.91
N GLY A 16 -0.55 31.01 9.77
CA GLY A 16 -0.53 30.18 10.98
C GLY A 16 -0.59 28.73 10.52
N TYR A 17 0.48 28.00 10.74
CA TYR A 17 0.44 26.53 10.75
C TYR A 17 -0.59 26.13 11.80
N VAL A 18 -1.76 25.73 11.35
CA VAL A 18 -2.74 25.06 12.21
C VAL A 18 -2.12 23.68 12.50
N MET A 19 -1.46 23.57 13.64
CA MET A 19 -1.12 22.26 14.20
C MET A 19 -2.42 21.46 14.26
N ALA A 20 -2.45 20.30 13.64
CA ALA A 20 -3.63 19.44 13.71
C ALA A 20 -3.96 19.22 15.19
N GLN A 21 -5.14 19.70 15.59
CA GLN A 21 -5.60 19.55 16.96
C GLN A 21 -6.00 18.09 17.15
N HIS A 22 -5.28 17.36 17.99
CA HIS A 22 -5.65 15.98 18.32
C HIS A 22 -7.09 15.95 18.84
N ASN A 23 -7.87 14.98 18.37
CA ASN A 23 -9.24 14.82 18.84
C ASN A 23 -9.23 14.20 20.25
N ASP A 24 -9.10 15.06 21.27
CA ASP A 24 -9.00 14.66 22.67
C ASP A 24 -10.32 14.15 23.26
N ASP A 25 -11.44 14.42 22.59
CA ASP A 25 -12.78 14.11 23.11
C ASP A 25 -13.10 12.61 23.08
N VAL A 26 -12.48 11.84 22.19
CA VAL A 26 -12.75 10.41 22.02
C VAL A 26 -11.53 9.55 22.36
N LEU A 27 -10.33 9.93 21.92
CA LEU A 27 -9.14 9.12 22.11
C LEU A 27 -8.46 9.40 23.45
N PRO A 28 -7.93 8.36 24.14
CA PRO A 28 -7.16 8.55 25.38
C PRO A 28 -5.98 9.50 25.16
N ALA A 29 -5.71 10.38 26.13
CA ALA A 29 -4.60 11.33 26.07
C ALA A 29 -3.24 10.64 26.03
N GLN A 30 -3.10 9.49 26.66
CA GLN A 30 -1.86 8.73 26.77
C GLN A 30 -2.12 7.23 26.61
N LEU A 31 -1.12 6.54 26.06
CA LEU A 31 -1.06 5.09 26.07
C LEU A 31 -0.67 4.61 27.49
N PRO A 32 -1.27 3.52 27.99
CA PRO A 32 -0.78 2.89 29.23
C PRO A 32 0.70 2.52 29.12
N PRO A 33 1.44 2.47 30.25
CA PRO A 33 2.83 1.99 30.25
C PRO A 33 2.95 0.58 29.65
N ILE A 34 4.10 0.31 29.02
CA ILE A 34 4.40 -1.06 28.55
C ILE A 34 4.38 -2.00 29.76
N PRO A 35 3.63 -3.12 29.72
CA PRO A 35 3.57 -4.06 30.81
C PRO A 35 4.93 -4.66 31.18
N ASP A 36 5.08 -5.08 32.42
CA ASP A 36 6.23 -5.89 32.80
C ASP A 36 6.14 -7.27 32.13
N VAL A 37 7.14 -7.56 31.31
CA VAL A 37 7.23 -8.81 30.52
C VAL A 37 8.27 -9.79 31.08
N THR A 38 8.84 -9.49 32.25
CA THR A 38 9.82 -10.38 32.90
C THR A 38 9.19 -11.63 33.49
N ALA A 39 7.91 -11.55 33.89
CA ALA A 39 7.14 -12.67 34.40
C ALA A 39 6.36 -13.36 33.26
N LYS A 40 6.66 -14.64 33.00
CA LYS A 40 5.92 -15.43 32.02
C LYS A 40 4.54 -15.78 32.55
N GLN A 41 3.51 -15.57 31.74
CA GLN A 41 2.16 -15.99 32.06
C GLN A 41 2.02 -17.51 31.80
N ALA A 42 1.26 -18.19 32.67
CA ALA A 42 0.95 -19.60 32.48
C ALA A 42 0.09 -19.77 31.19
N VAL A 43 0.52 -20.64 30.32
CA VAL A 43 -0.15 -20.93 29.06
C VAL A 43 -0.80 -22.30 29.13
N ASN A 44 -2.04 -22.40 28.65
CA ASN A 44 -2.69 -23.69 28.49
C ASN A 44 -2.10 -24.41 27.27
N SER A 45 -1.20 -25.38 27.51
CA SER A 45 -0.50 -26.14 26.49
C SER A 45 -1.43 -26.91 25.53
N VAL A 46 -2.63 -27.29 25.99
CA VAL A 46 -3.63 -27.95 25.14
C VAL A 46 -4.17 -26.99 24.08
N LYS A 47 -4.41 -25.73 24.46
CA LYS A 47 -4.84 -24.70 23.48
C LYS A 47 -3.76 -24.37 22.47
N MET A 48 -2.49 -24.41 22.83
CA MET A 48 -1.38 -24.19 21.90
C MET A 48 -1.20 -25.34 20.90
N ALA A 49 -1.53 -26.57 21.29
CA ALA A 49 -1.43 -27.75 20.43
C ALA A 49 -2.58 -27.84 19.41
N ASP A 50 -3.71 -27.17 19.66
CA ASP A 50 -4.85 -27.13 18.75
C ASP A 50 -4.73 -25.93 17.82
N SER A 51 -4.47 -26.17 16.55
CA SER A 51 -4.32 -25.13 15.51
C SER A 51 -5.62 -24.32 15.28
N ASN A 52 -6.77 -24.80 15.75
CA ASN A 52 -8.05 -24.11 15.68
C ASN A 52 -8.41 -23.38 16.97
N ALA A 53 -7.69 -23.64 18.09
CA ALA A 53 -7.88 -22.93 19.33
C ALA A 53 -7.12 -21.60 19.32
N PHE A 54 -7.79 -20.54 19.72
CA PHE A 54 -7.18 -19.22 19.89
C PHE A 54 -7.71 -18.56 21.16
N MET A 55 -6.90 -17.68 21.73
CA MET A 55 -7.31 -16.82 22.82
C MET A 55 -7.90 -15.52 22.27
N GLU A 56 -9.13 -15.24 22.64
CA GLU A 56 -9.75 -13.94 22.34
C GLU A 56 -9.33 -12.94 23.41
N VAL A 57 -8.76 -11.83 22.97
CA VAL A 57 -8.35 -10.72 23.84
C VAL A 57 -8.90 -9.44 23.26
N ASP A 58 -10.06 -9.02 23.72
CA ASP A 58 -10.65 -7.78 23.29
C ASP A 58 -9.95 -6.59 23.92
N ILE A 59 -9.75 -5.56 23.11
CA ILE A 59 -9.36 -4.24 23.58
C ILE A 59 -10.61 -3.42 23.88
N ALA A 60 -10.52 -2.58 24.91
CA ALA A 60 -11.60 -1.69 25.33
C ALA A 60 -11.18 -0.23 25.08
N LEU A 61 -11.43 0.25 23.87
CA LEU A 61 -11.20 1.66 23.51
C LEU A 61 -12.53 2.36 23.31
N PRO A 62 -12.65 3.64 23.72
CA PRO A 62 -13.77 4.46 23.33
C PRO A 62 -13.77 4.65 21.82
N ILE A 63 -14.95 4.63 21.22
CA ILE A 63 -15.15 4.91 19.79
C ILE A 63 -16.16 6.02 19.62
N THR A 64 -16.11 6.69 18.49
CA THR A 64 -17.08 7.70 18.08
C THR A 64 -18.50 7.10 18.08
N GLU A 65 -19.46 7.83 18.62
CA GLU A 65 -20.85 7.39 18.67
C GLU A 65 -21.43 7.23 17.27
N GLY A 66 -22.19 6.14 17.06
CA GLY A 66 -22.84 5.84 15.79
C GLY A 66 -23.34 4.40 15.70
N PRO A 67 -23.82 4.00 14.50
CA PRO A 67 -24.40 2.68 14.28
C PRO A 67 -23.36 1.56 14.30
N PHE A 68 -22.12 1.84 13.93
CA PHE A 68 -21.07 0.83 13.85
C PHE A 68 -20.55 0.47 15.24
N LYS A 69 -20.53 -0.83 15.55
CA LYS A 69 -19.99 -1.39 16.79
C LYS A 69 -18.73 -2.21 16.46
N PRO A 70 -17.81 -2.44 17.44
CA PRO A 70 -16.53 -3.12 17.21
C PRO A 70 -16.68 -4.64 17.02
N ASN A 71 -17.52 -5.07 16.09
CA ASN A 71 -17.70 -6.44 15.65
C ASN A 71 -18.08 -6.49 14.17
N TRP A 72 -17.80 -7.64 13.53
CA TRP A 72 -18.03 -7.80 12.09
C TRP A 72 -19.50 -7.73 11.70
N GLU A 73 -20.40 -8.27 12.52
CA GLU A 73 -21.85 -8.26 12.28
C GLU A 73 -22.35 -6.82 12.09
N SER A 74 -22.09 -5.96 13.06
CA SER A 74 -22.48 -4.55 12.97
C SER A 74 -21.83 -3.81 11.79
N ILE A 75 -20.55 -4.10 11.49
CA ILE A 75 -19.85 -3.48 10.37
C ILE A 75 -20.49 -3.91 9.05
N GLU A 76 -20.73 -5.21 8.86
CA GLU A 76 -21.31 -5.76 7.63
C GLU A 76 -22.76 -5.31 7.38
N GLU A 77 -23.56 -5.20 8.44
CA GLU A 77 -24.96 -4.76 8.37
C GLU A 77 -25.10 -3.27 8.03
N ASN A 78 -24.26 -2.44 8.61
CA ASN A 78 -24.40 -0.98 8.50
C ASN A 78 -23.58 -0.36 7.35
N TYR A 79 -22.64 -1.10 6.75
CA TYR A 79 -21.80 -0.55 5.69
C TYR A 79 -22.57 -0.44 4.35
N PRO A 80 -22.66 0.78 3.77
CA PRO A 80 -23.51 1.00 2.60
C PRO A 80 -22.93 0.45 1.29
N GLY A 81 -21.70 -0.03 1.32
CA GLY A 81 -20.95 -0.48 0.16
C GLY A 81 -19.76 0.43 -0.18
N THR A 82 -18.83 -0.11 -0.94
CA THR A 82 -17.61 0.62 -1.32
C THR A 82 -17.96 1.80 -2.22
N PRO A 83 -17.40 2.99 -1.98
CA PRO A 83 -17.68 4.19 -2.77
C PRO A 83 -17.43 4.00 -4.26
N GLN A 84 -18.30 4.58 -5.07
CA GLN A 84 -18.21 4.50 -6.55
C GLN A 84 -16.91 5.10 -7.09
N TRP A 85 -16.36 6.10 -6.40
CA TRP A 85 -15.12 6.73 -6.85
C TRP A 85 -13.96 5.73 -6.97
N LEU A 86 -13.88 4.69 -6.10
CA LEU A 86 -12.85 3.66 -6.22
C LEU A 86 -13.02 2.86 -7.51
N ARG A 87 -14.26 2.44 -7.82
CA ARG A 87 -14.53 1.71 -9.09
C ARG A 87 -14.19 2.55 -10.32
N ASP A 88 -14.38 3.86 -10.22
CA ASP A 88 -14.14 4.80 -11.32
C ASP A 88 -12.66 5.14 -11.49
N SER A 89 -11.89 5.10 -10.43
CA SER A 89 -10.48 5.53 -10.41
C SER A 89 -9.56 4.65 -11.24
N LYS A 90 -9.67 3.35 -11.13
CA LYS A 90 -8.93 2.31 -11.88
C LYS A 90 -7.41 2.28 -11.66
N PHE A 91 -6.77 3.43 -11.43
CA PHE A 91 -5.32 3.52 -11.25
C PHE A 91 -4.96 4.47 -10.10
N GLY A 92 -4.11 3.98 -9.20
CA GLY A 92 -3.50 4.72 -8.11
C GLY A 92 -2.00 4.50 -8.03
N ILE A 93 -1.33 5.35 -7.26
CA ILE A 93 0.09 5.19 -6.94
C ILE A 93 0.24 5.00 -5.44
N TRP A 94 1.12 4.07 -5.07
CA TRP A 94 1.53 3.87 -3.70
C TRP A 94 2.82 4.62 -3.41
N VAL A 95 2.81 5.37 -2.32
CA VAL A 95 3.97 6.06 -1.77
C VAL A 95 4.49 5.24 -0.58
N HIS A 96 5.30 4.23 -0.87
CA HIS A 96 5.94 3.37 0.10
C HIS A 96 7.32 3.95 0.41
N PHE A 97 7.37 4.90 1.35
CA PHE A 97 8.55 5.70 1.61
C PHE A 97 8.75 5.92 3.11
N GLY A 98 9.98 5.79 3.56
CA GLY A 98 10.36 5.96 4.94
C GLY A 98 11.86 5.72 5.16
N PRO A 99 12.35 5.70 6.41
CA PRO A 99 13.77 5.61 6.71
C PRO A 99 14.41 4.27 6.32
N GLN A 100 13.64 3.24 5.98
CA GLN A 100 14.19 2.02 5.39
C GLN A 100 14.89 2.29 4.04
N SER A 101 14.51 3.33 3.32
CA SER A 101 15.19 3.75 2.08
C SER A 101 16.65 4.14 2.31
N ALA A 102 17.02 4.57 3.54
CA ALA A 102 18.37 4.98 3.91
C ALA A 102 19.43 3.88 3.74
N GLY A 103 19.02 2.62 3.79
CA GLY A 103 19.89 1.48 3.54
C GLY A 103 20.22 1.25 2.09
N GLU A 104 19.43 1.79 1.13
CA GLU A 104 19.53 1.50 -0.30
C GLU A 104 19.64 -0.01 -0.57
N SER A 105 18.88 -0.79 0.16
CA SER A 105 18.96 -2.26 0.17
C SER A 105 17.63 -2.95 -0.15
N GLY A 106 16.65 -2.18 -0.63
CA GLY A 106 15.31 -2.69 -0.90
C GLY A 106 14.49 -2.88 0.36
N ASP A 107 13.46 -3.72 0.25
CA ASP A 107 12.53 -3.95 1.34
C ASP A 107 13.18 -4.65 2.54
N TRP A 108 12.67 -4.35 3.74
CA TRP A 108 13.09 -4.91 5.02
C TRP A 108 14.54 -4.60 5.44
N TYR A 109 15.14 -3.54 4.92
CA TYR A 109 16.46 -3.10 5.34
C TYR A 109 16.60 -3.04 6.88
N ALA A 110 15.66 -2.40 7.58
CA ALA A 110 15.74 -2.21 9.01
C ALA A 110 15.79 -3.52 9.83
N ARG A 111 15.15 -4.60 9.33
CA ARG A 111 15.27 -5.94 9.89
C ARG A 111 16.58 -6.62 9.50
N ASN A 112 16.95 -6.48 8.22
CA ASN A 112 18.00 -7.27 7.61
C ASN A 112 19.40 -6.73 7.89
N LEU A 113 19.52 -5.47 8.34
CA LEU A 113 20.79 -4.91 8.83
C LEU A 113 21.33 -5.64 10.07
N TYR A 114 20.50 -6.42 10.76
CA TYR A 114 20.86 -7.25 11.92
C TYR A 114 21.08 -8.74 11.55
N LYS A 115 21.28 -9.03 10.28
CA LYS A 115 21.55 -10.41 9.80
C LYS A 115 22.90 -10.45 9.09
N GLU A 116 23.92 -10.95 9.76
CA GLU A 116 25.33 -10.96 9.36
C GLU A 116 25.56 -11.43 7.90
N GLU A 117 24.78 -12.41 7.44
CA GLU A 117 24.93 -13.00 6.09
C GLU A 117 24.14 -12.22 5.01
N HIS A 118 23.35 -11.21 5.38
CA HIS A 118 22.48 -10.51 4.44
C HIS A 118 23.17 -9.29 3.80
N HIS A 119 22.91 -9.03 2.51
CA HIS A 119 23.50 -7.89 1.81
C HIS A 119 23.19 -6.54 2.49
N ALA A 120 22.02 -6.39 3.11
CA ALA A 120 21.66 -5.18 3.85
C ALA A 120 22.58 -4.93 5.06
N TYR A 121 23.05 -5.99 5.74
CA TYR A 121 24.04 -5.88 6.80
C TYR A 121 25.38 -5.35 6.27
N GLN A 122 25.84 -5.89 5.13
CA GLN A 122 27.09 -5.42 4.50
C GLN A 122 26.99 -3.95 4.02
N ASN A 123 25.83 -3.56 3.47
CA ASN A 123 25.58 -2.18 3.10
C ASN A 123 25.55 -1.27 4.34
N HIS A 124 24.96 -1.74 5.44
CA HIS A 124 24.90 -1.01 6.69
C HIS A 124 26.30 -0.79 7.30
N LEU A 125 27.11 -1.85 7.39
CA LEU A 125 28.51 -1.75 7.84
C LEU A 125 29.29 -0.69 7.06
N LYS A 126 29.16 -0.67 5.75
CA LYS A 126 29.85 0.26 4.88
C LYS A 126 29.39 1.70 5.07
N ARG A 127 28.11 1.96 5.33
CA ARG A 127 27.50 3.29 5.38
C ARG A 127 27.50 3.89 6.78
N TYR A 128 27.26 3.08 7.77
CA TYR A 128 26.95 3.53 9.14
C TYR A 128 27.87 2.94 10.20
N GLY A 129 28.50 1.82 9.95
CA GLY A 129 29.28 1.06 10.90
C GLY A 129 28.53 -0.16 11.44
N HIS A 130 29.05 -0.74 12.52
CA HIS A 130 28.52 -1.98 13.08
C HIS A 130 27.16 -1.78 13.78
N PRO A 131 26.17 -2.68 13.59
CA PRO A 131 24.82 -2.52 14.17
C PRO A 131 24.76 -2.46 15.70
N SER A 132 25.77 -2.99 16.41
CA SER A 132 25.87 -2.85 17.87
C SER A 132 26.32 -1.45 18.33
N GLU A 133 26.83 -0.61 17.44
CA GLU A 133 27.31 0.75 17.72
C GLU A 133 26.40 1.79 17.08
N VAL A 134 26.00 1.56 15.85
CA VAL A 134 25.08 2.40 15.08
C VAL A 134 23.96 1.52 14.55
N GLY A 135 22.89 1.38 15.31
CA GLY A 135 21.73 0.58 14.90
C GLY A 135 20.67 1.40 14.18
N TYR A 136 19.48 0.79 13.98
CA TYR A 136 18.44 1.45 13.20
C TYR A 136 17.94 2.76 13.84
N LYS A 137 17.86 2.85 15.18
CA LYS A 137 17.50 4.10 15.86
C LYS A 137 18.42 5.26 15.45
N ASP A 138 19.72 4.99 15.22
CA ASP A 138 20.70 6.00 14.82
C ASP A 138 20.52 6.38 13.34
N VAL A 139 20.11 5.43 12.49
CA VAL A 139 19.67 5.70 11.11
C VAL A 139 18.47 6.64 11.12
N LEU A 140 17.46 6.40 11.97
CA LEU A 140 16.30 7.28 12.12
C LEU A 140 16.71 8.72 12.44
N ARG A 141 17.69 8.90 13.35
CA ARG A 141 18.19 10.22 13.73
C ARG A 141 18.80 10.97 12.54
N THR A 142 19.52 10.27 11.67
CA THR A 142 20.29 10.89 10.59
C THR A 142 19.53 10.96 9.28
N TRP A 143 18.46 10.15 9.12
CA TRP A 143 17.62 10.19 7.92
C TRP A 143 16.88 11.52 7.81
N ASN A 144 17.09 12.19 6.69
CA ASN A 144 16.44 13.47 6.40
C ASN A 144 16.18 13.62 4.89
N PRO A 145 14.93 13.43 4.43
CA PRO A 145 14.57 13.50 3.03
C PRO A 145 14.43 14.98 2.58
N THR A 146 15.56 15.67 2.42
CA THR A 146 15.60 17.11 2.11
C THR A 146 15.07 17.50 0.74
N LYS A 147 14.95 16.53 -0.19
CA LYS A 147 14.39 16.72 -1.54
C LYS A 147 12.96 16.21 -1.67
N LEU A 148 12.38 15.69 -0.59
CA LEU A 148 10.98 15.27 -0.61
C LEU A 148 10.08 16.48 -0.81
N ASP A 149 9.37 16.48 -1.92
CA ASP A 149 8.39 17.49 -2.29
C ASP A 149 7.08 16.79 -2.68
N PRO A 150 6.18 16.52 -1.72
CA PRO A 150 4.90 15.88 -1.98
C PRO A 150 4.02 16.64 -2.97
N ASP A 151 4.14 17.96 -3.04
CA ASP A 151 3.38 18.79 -3.97
C ASP A 151 3.76 18.49 -5.43
N GLN A 152 5.07 18.52 -5.75
CA GLN A 152 5.55 18.20 -7.09
C GLN A 152 5.29 16.74 -7.46
N LEU A 153 5.49 15.81 -6.52
CA LEU A 153 5.28 14.38 -6.77
C LEU A 153 3.80 14.07 -7.00
N THR A 154 2.89 14.66 -6.23
CA THR A 154 1.43 14.47 -6.43
C THR A 154 0.99 15.01 -7.79
N ALA A 155 1.51 16.18 -8.22
CA ALA A 155 1.26 16.70 -9.56
C ALA A 155 1.75 15.76 -10.67
N LEU A 156 2.95 15.18 -10.51
CA LEU A 156 3.51 14.21 -11.44
C LEU A 156 2.66 12.93 -11.51
N TYR A 157 2.25 12.40 -10.36
CA TYR A 157 1.42 11.20 -10.27
C TYR A 157 0.03 11.41 -10.87
N GLN A 158 -0.58 12.58 -10.65
CA GLN A 158 -1.83 12.95 -11.30
C GLN A 158 -1.67 13.04 -12.82
N LYS A 159 -0.57 13.66 -13.29
CA LYS A 159 -0.22 13.74 -14.73
C LYS A 159 0.03 12.35 -15.34
N ALA A 160 0.62 11.43 -14.56
CA ALA A 160 0.76 10.03 -14.97
C ALA A 160 -0.58 9.27 -15.07
N GLY A 161 -1.67 9.86 -14.58
CA GLY A 161 -3.03 9.31 -14.67
C GLY A 161 -3.56 8.70 -13.38
N ALA A 162 -2.82 8.75 -12.27
CA ALA A 162 -3.32 8.29 -10.99
C ALA A 162 -4.52 9.13 -10.52
N ARG A 163 -5.46 8.47 -9.83
CA ARG A 163 -6.67 9.08 -9.26
C ARG A 163 -6.74 8.98 -7.75
N PHE A 164 -5.89 8.19 -7.16
CA PHE A 164 -5.74 8.07 -5.70
C PHE A 164 -4.29 7.75 -5.34
N LEU A 165 -3.91 8.12 -4.13
CA LEU A 165 -2.63 7.75 -3.54
C LEU A 165 -2.85 6.83 -2.33
N MET A 166 -1.98 5.84 -2.18
CA MET A 166 -1.80 5.08 -0.95
C MET A 166 -0.52 5.59 -0.29
N ILE A 167 -0.63 6.22 0.86
CA ILE A 167 0.48 6.91 1.53
C ILE A 167 0.88 6.09 2.76
N GLN A 168 2.14 5.71 2.86
CA GLN A 168 2.63 5.04 4.05
C GLN A 168 2.53 5.95 5.27
N GLY A 169 1.79 5.52 6.29
CA GLY A 169 1.83 6.10 7.63
C GLY A 169 2.95 5.48 8.46
N VAL A 170 3.01 4.15 8.49
CA VAL A 170 4.02 3.37 9.20
C VAL A 170 4.31 2.08 8.47
N HIS A 171 5.57 1.64 8.49
CA HIS A 171 5.97 0.30 8.03
C HIS A 171 6.26 -0.64 9.21
N HIS A 172 6.76 -1.85 8.94
CA HIS A 172 7.18 -2.82 9.98
C HIS A 172 8.27 -2.29 10.90
N ASP A 173 9.01 -1.25 10.47
CA ASP A 173 10.06 -0.58 11.24
C ASP A 173 9.55 0.25 12.40
N ASN A 174 8.22 0.35 12.56
CA ASN A 174 7.56 0.97 13.72
C ASN A 174 7.80 2.47 13.88
N TYR A 175 8.26 3.15 12.82
CA TYR A 175 8.50 4.58 12.82
C TYR A 175 7.37 5.32 12.11
N ASP A 176 6.63 6.16 12.84
CA ASP A 176 5.49 6.89 12.32
C ASP A 176 5.91 8.11 11.49
N LEU A 177 5.29 8.28 10.32
CA LEU A 177 5.58 9.39 9.42
C LEU A 177 4.69 10.63 9.67
N TRP A 178 3.98 10.66 10.80
CA TRP A 178 3.12 11.76 11.22
C TRP A 178 3.45 12.19 12.65
N ASN A 179 2.82 13.28 13.11
CA ASN A 179 2.88 13.74 14.50
C ASN A 179 2.08 12.79 15.41
N SER A 180 2.60 11.61 15.61
CA SER A 180 1.92 10.53 16.32
C SER A 180 1.83 10.81 17.81
N ARG A 181 0.63 10.66 18.36
CA ARG A 181 0.35 10.77 19.79
C ARG A 181 0.81 9.55 20.59
N TYR A 182 0.82 8.38 19.96
CA TYR A 182 1.02 7.11 20.63
C TYR A 182 2.34 6.42 20.29
N GLN A 183 3.15 7.02 19.41
CA GLN A 183 4.48 6.53 19.06
C GLN A 183 5.48 7.69 19.09
N PRO A 184 6.35 7.74 20.11
CA PRO A 184 7.36 8.80 20.22
C PRO A 184 8.44 8.72 19.13
N TRP A 185 8.67 7.53 18.57
CA TRP A 185 9.57 7.31 17.43
C TRP A 185 8.85 7.68 16.14
N ASN A 186 8.83 8.97 15.81
CA ASN A 186 8.12 9.49 14.64
C ASN A 186 8.90 10.62 13.95
N SER A 187 8.49 10.98 12.75
CA SER A 187 9.18 11.93 11.87
C SER A 187 9.19 13.37 12.38
N VAL A 188 8.31 13.72 13.31
CA VAL A 188 8.30 15.04 13.96
C VAL A 188 9.30 15.10 15.10
N ASN A 189 9.44 14.00 15.85
CA ASN A 189 10.31 13.95 17.03
C ASN A 189 11.76 13.58 16.70
N ILE A 190 11.99 12.77 15.67
CA ILE A 190 13.31 12.22 15.34
C ILE A 190 13.51 12.30 13.81
N GLY A 191 14.73 12.51 13.37
CA GLY A 191 15.06 12.61 11.96
C GLY A 191 14.63 13.93 11.32
N PRO A 192 13.72 13.94 10.34
CA PRO A 192 13.41 15.11 9.52
C PRO A 192 12.75 16.27 10.25
N LYS A 193 12.18 16.05 11.42
CA LYS A 193 11.41 17.04 12.19
C LYS A 193 10.24 17.64 11.41
N ARG A 194 9.59 16.79 10.60
CA ARG A 194 8.47 17.15 9.69
C ARG A 194 7.33 16.16 9.89
N ASP A 195 6.10 16.63 9.76
CA ASP A 195 4.92 15.78 9.62
C ASP A 195 4.76 15.39 8.15
N LEU A 196 5.46 14.32 7.75
CA LEU A 196 5.53 13.90 6.36
C LEU A 196 4.16 13.46 5.83
N LEU A 197 3.34 12.83 6.67
CA LEU A 197 1.97 12.46 6.27
C LEU A 197 1.11 13.69 5.99
N ARG A 198 1.20 14.73 6.81
CA ARG A 198 0.47 15.99 6.60
C ARG A 198 0.83 16.64 5.27
N GLU A 199 2.10 16.66 4.94
CA GLU A 199 2.56 17.23 3.67
C GLU A 199 1.97 16.50 2.45
N TRP A 200 1.88 15.17 2.49
CA TRP A 200 1.21 14.40 1.44
C TRP A 200 -0.30 14.66 1.39
N VAL A 201 -0.95 14.73 2.55
CA VAL A 201 -2.39 15.02 2.65
C VAL A 201 -2.72 16.40 2.09
N ASP A 202 -1.93 17.41 2.43
CA ASP A 202 -2.09 18.77 1.92
C ASP A 202 -1.93 18.82 0.38
N ALA A 203 -0.94 18.08 -0.14
CA ALA A 203 -0.76 17.93 -1.59
C ALA A 203 -1.97 17.24 -2.24
N CYS A 204 -2.49 16.16 -1.65
CA CYS A 204 -3.68 15.48 -2.17
C CYS A 204 -4.90 16.42 -2.21
N HIS A 205 -5.13 17.21 -1.16
CA HIS A 205 -6.20 18.21 -1.15
C HIS A 205 -6.02 19.26 -2.25
N LYS A 206 -4.79 19.77 -2.44
CA LYS A 206 -4.49 20.76 -3.47
C LYS A 206 -4.81 20.26 -4.89
N TYR A 207 -4.53 19.00 -5.17
CA TYR A 207 -4.77 18.40 -6.49
C TYR A 207 -6.09 17.63 -6.59
N ASN A 208 -6.94 17.69 -5.57
CA ASN A 208 -8.21 16.95 -5.51
C ASN A 208 -8.03 15.46 -5.80
N MET A 209 -7.01 14.86 -5.17
CA MET A 209 -6.70 13.44 -5.24
C MET A 209 -7.29 12.71 -4.04
N HIS A 210 -7.93 11.58 -4.26
CA HIS A 210 -8.26 10.68 -3.17
C HIS A 210 -6.99 10.11 -2.54
N TYR A 211 -7.00 9.88 -1.24
CA TYR A 211 -5.86 9.30 -0.54
C TYR A 211 -6.27 8.36 0.58
N GLY A 212 -5.45 7.33 0.76
CA GLY A 212 -5.52 6.44 1.91
C GLY A 212 -4.21 6.37 2.63
N VAL A 213 -4.25 5.98 3.90
CA VAL A 213 -3.06 5.78 4.71
C VAL A 213 -2.83 4.30 4.98
N THR A 214 -1.58 3.85 4.79
CA THR A 214 -1.21 2.44 4.91
C THR A 214 -0.42 2.18 6.17
N PHE A 215 -0.78 1.08 6.84
CA PHE A 215 -0.24 0.67 8.13
C PHE A 215 0.29 -0.75 8.05
N HIS A 216 1.59 -0.94 8.33
CA HIS A 216 2.28 -2.23 8.24
C HIS A 216 2.80 -2.71 9.60
N HIS A 217 2.36 -2.11 10.69
CA HIS A 217 2.89 -2.40 12.04
C HIS A 217 2.22 -3.59 12.73
N GLU A 218 1.39 -4.37 12.02
CA GLU A 218 0.83 -5.61 12.59
C GLU A 218 1.89 -6.66 12.89
N TYR A 219 2.96 -6.72 12.11
CA TYR A 219 4.07 -7.67 12.28
C TYR A 219 5.20 -7.19 13.16
N THR A 220 5.26 -5.91 13.49
CA THR A 220 6.40 -5.27 14.14
C THR A 220 6.88 -6.02 15.38
N TRP A 221 5.96 -6.51 16.21
CA TRP A 221 6.27 -7.28 17.42
C TRP A 221 7.14 -8.50 17.17
N TRP A 222 7.04 -9.13 16.01
CA TRP A 222 7.84 -10.28 15.59
C TRP A 222 8.98 -9.88 14.65
N TRP A 223 8.75 -8.93 13.81
CA TRP A 223 9.64 -8.51 12.73
C TRP A 223 11.00 -8.03 13.25
N TRP A 224 11.02 -7.39 14.41
CA TRP A 224 12.21 -6.86 15.07
C TRP A 224 13.05 -7.87 15.83
N GLN A 225 12.70 -9.15 15.89
CA GLN A 225 13.44 -10.12 16.72
C GLN A 225 14.92 -10.28 16.32
N THR A 226 15.30 -9.92 15.09
CA THR A 226 16.71 -9.87 14.67
C THR A 226 17.53 -8.81 15.42
N ALA A 227 16.93 -7.68 15.81
CA ALA A 227 17.60 -6.59 16.53
C ALA A 227 18.00 -6.95 17.97
N PHE A 228 17.46 -8.04 18.53
CA PHE A 228 17.86 -8.53 19.85
C PHE A 228 19.07 -9.49 19.79
N GLY A 229 19.58 -9.79 18.59
CA GLY A 229 20.70 -10.69 18.36
C GLY A 229 22.07 -10.05 18.61
N SER A 230 23.07 -10.71 18.05
CA SER A 230 24.48 -10.28 17.97
C SER A 230 25.11 -11.00 16.78
N ASP A 231 26.27 -10.54 16.34
CA ASP A 231 27.07 -11.30 15.39
C ASP A 231 27.51 -12.64 15.98
N LYS A 232 27.66 -13.64 15.13
CA LYS A 232 28.16 -14.98 15.48
C LYS A 232 29.66 -15.10 15.29
N SER A 233 30.25 -14.21 14.49
CA SER A 233 31.66 -14.24 14.09
C SER A 233 32.30 -12.85 14.08
N GLY A 234 33.62 -12.79 13.91
CA GLY A 234 34.37 -11.54 13.83
C GLY A 234 34.63 -10.85 15.17
N ASP A 235 35.19 -9.65 15.11
CA ASP A 235 35.66 -8.88 16.30
C ASP A 235 34.52 -8.43 17.21
N LYS A 236 33.31 -8.38 16.72
CA LYS A 236 32.10 -7.98 17.46
C LYS A 236 31.20 -9.18 17.82
N ALA A 237 31.70 -10.42 17.65
CA ALA A 237 30.92 -11.61 18.00
C ALA A 237 30.39 -11.57 19.43
N GLY A 238 29.10 -11.82 19.60
CA GLY A 238 28.43 -11.81 20.91
C GLY A 238 28.13 -10.41 21.47
N VAL A 239 28.53 -9.33 20.80
CA VAL A 239 28.14 -7.97 21.23
C VAL A 239 26.68 -7.72 20.88
N PRO A 240 25.78 -7.49 21.86
CA PRO A 240 24.35 -7.33 21.60
C PRO A 240 24.04 -6.16 20.68
N TYR A 241 23.08 -6.34 19.80
CA TYR A 241 22.52 -5.25 19.01
C TYR A 241 21.60 -4.35 19.84
N ASP A 242 21.21 -3.23 19.28
CA ASP A 242 20.51 -2.14 19.97
C ASP A 242 19.05 -2.44 20.35
N GLY A 243 18.43 -3.52 19.86
CA GLY A 243 17.15 -4.03 20.38
C GLY A 243 17.21 -4.43 21.86
N ASN A 244 18.41 -4.77 22.36
CA ASN A 244 18.62 -5.12 23.77
C ASN A 244 18.74 -3.88 24.71
N LEU A 245 18.74 -2.66 24.16
CA LEU A 245 18.83 -1.45 24.96
C LEU A 245 17.55 -1.20 25.75
N THR A 246 17.72 -0.58 26.92
CA THR A 246 16.64 -0.18 27.81
C THR A 246 16.51 1.34 27.88
N LEU A 247 15.42 1.86 28.42
CA LEU A 247 15.25 3.30 28.63
C LEU A 247 16.40 3.91 29.46
N ALA A 248 16.94 3.16 30.45
CA ALA A 248 18.05 3.60 31.29
C ALA A 248 19.34 3.81 30.51
N ASP A 249 19.58 3.03 29.44
CA ASP A 249 20.77 3.15 28.60
C ASP A 249 20.80 4.46 27.81
N GLY A 250 19.66 5.13 27.69
CA GLY A 250 19.52 6.43 27.01
C GLY A 250 20.07 7.62 27.80
N LYS A 251 20.34 7.46 29.10
CA LYS A 251 20.79 8.56 29.94
C LYS A 251 22.07 9.22 29.39
N GLY A 252 22.00 10.53 29.15
CA GLY A 252 23.08 11.33 28.56
C GLY A 252 23.31 11.09 27.07
N LYS A 253 22.46 10.30 26.39
CA LYS A 253 22.53 10.08 24.95
C LYS A 253 21.44 10.87 24.21
N TRP A 254 21.56 10.97 22.89
CA TRP A 254 20.63 11.71 22.05
C TRP A 254 19.18 11.22 22.13
N TRP A 255 18.97 9.95 22.54
CA TRP A 255 17.67 9.31 22.65
C TRP A 255 17.20 9.19 24.13
N GLU A 256 17.77 10.00 25.03
CA GLU A 256 17.29 10.07 26.41
C GLU A 256 15.79 10.39 26.47
N GLY A 257 15.05 9.60 27.24
CA GLY A 257 13.58 9.70 27.32
C GLY A 257 12.81 8.90 26.27
N TYR A 258 13.46 8.36 25.24
CA TYR A 258 12.84 7.48 24.26
C TYR A 258 13.06 6.02 24.65
N ASP A 259 11.99 5.31 24.98
CA ASP A 259 12.07 3.88 25.30
C ASP A 259 12.29 3.05 24.01
N PRO A 260 13.41 2.30 23.90
CA PRO A 260 13.69 1.46 22.74
C PRO A 260 12.62 0.38 22.49
N ARG A 261 11.90 -0.06 23.54
CA ARG A 261 10.80 -1.04 23.41
C ARG A 261 9.61 -0.48 22.61
N MET A 262 9.46 0.84 22.56
CA MET A 262 8.45 1.47 21.69
C MET A 262 8.81 1.32 20.21
N LEU A 263 10.11 1.18 19.87
CA LEU A 263 10.58 0.96 18.51
C LEU A 263 10.72 -0.52 18.18
N TYR A 264 11.47 -1.26 18.98
CA TYR A 264 11.88 -2.65 18.71
C TYR A 264 10.93 -3.71 19.29
N GLY A 265 9.99 -3.32 20.16
CA GLY A 265 9.17 -4.25 20.91
C GLY A 265 9.96 -4.90 22.06
N ILE A 266 9.67 -6.15 22.35
CA ILE A 266 10.32 -6.97 23.39
C ILE A 266 10.99 -8.20 22.78
N ASP A 267 12.00 -8.74 23.48
CA ASP A 267 12.67 -9.98 23.05
C ASP A 267 11.76 -11.20 23.26
N LEU A 268 11.38 -11.82 22.18
CA LEU A 268 10.50 -13.01 22.13
C LEU A 268 11.25 -14.27 21.67
N ARG A 269 12.55 -14.21 21.38
CA ARG A 269 13.33 -15.29 20.76
C ARG A 269 13.42 -16.57 21.60
N GLU A 270 13.38 -16.45 22.92
CA GLU A 270 13.42 -17.62 23.82
C GLU A 270 12.17 -18.49 23.74
N TYR A 271 11.10 -17.97 23.11
CA TYR A 271 9.82 -18.65 22.96
C TYR A 271 9.63 -19.26 21.58
N GLU A 272 10.59 -19.06 20.67
CA GLU A 272 10.55 -19.71 19.37
C GLU A 272 10.86 -21.20 19.52
N THR A 273 9.91 -22.04 19.11
CA THR A 273 10.16 -23.47 18.96
C THR A 273 11.12 -23.72 17.78
N VAL A 274 11.68 -24.93 17.67
CA VAL A 274 12.51 -25.31 16.52
C VAL A 274 11.73 -25.21 15.21
N GLU A 275 10.44 -25.52 15.24
CA GLU A 275 9.54 -25.41 14.09
C GLU A 275 9.30 -23.94 13.72
N GLU A 276 9.10 -23.07 14.69
CA GLU A 276 8.96 -21.62 14.46
C GLU A 276 10.22 -20.99 13.88
N LYS A 277 11.41 -21.45 14.27
CA LYS A 277 12.70 -21.01 13.70
C LYS A 277 12.87 -21.42 12.24
N ALA A 278 12.32 -22.57 11.84
CA ALA A 278 12.37 -23.06 10.47
C ALA A 278 11.47 -22.25 9.51
N HIS A 279 10.47 -21.56 10.03
CA HIS A 279 9.54 -20.76 9.25
C HIS A 279 10.00 -19.29 9.15
N THR A 280 10.59 -18.95 8.05
CA THR A 280 11.17 -17.62 7.77
C THR A 280 10.11 -16.58 7.38
N GLY A 281 9.11 -16.32 8.13
CA GLY A 281 8.32 -15.16 7.78
C GLY A 281 6.85 -15.21 8.20
N TRP A 282 6.07 -16.02 7.60
CA TRP A 282 4.62 -15.91 7.55
C TRP A 282 3.88 -17.00 8.32
N SER A 283 4.53 -17.67 9.27
CA SER A 283 3.92 -18.80 9.97
C SER A 283 2.88 -18.37 11.02
N PRO A 284 1.70 -19.01 11.05
CA PRO A 284 0.69 -18.84 12.09
C PRO A 284 1.21 -19.10 13.51
N ALA A 285 2.17 -20.03 13.65
CA ALA A 285 2.76 -20.38 14.93
C ALA A 285 3.38 -19.20 15.67
N LYS A 286 3.80 -18.15 14.95
CA LYS A 286 4.44 -16.98 15.54
C LYS A 286 3.50 -16.11 16.37
N ALA A 287 2.23 -16.09 16.07
CA ALA A 287 1.27 -15.40 16.93
C ALA A 287 1.12 -16.08 18.30
N GLY A 288 1.45 -17.38 18.40
CA GLY A 288 1.51 -18.13 19.64
C GLY A 288 2.51 -17.59 20.66
N ILE A 289 3.53 -16.83 20.23
CA ILE A 289 4.48 -16.17 21.11
C ILE A 289 3.78 -15.20 22.08
N PHE A 290 2.73 -14.51 21.64
CA PHE A 290 1.93 -13.64 22.48
C PHE A 290 1.21 -14.36 23.63
N TRP A 291 1.00 -15.66 23.53
CA TRP A 291 0.33 -16.41 24.59
C TRP A 291 1.04 -16.36 25.92
N ARG A 292 2.35 -16.20 25.90
CA ARG A 292 3.18 -16.10 27.12
C ARG A 292 3.27 -14.69 27.67
N HIS A 293 2.77 -13.73 26.89
CA HIS A 293 2.79 -12.31 27.21
C HIS A 293 1.46 -11.65 26.84
N LEU A 294 0.36 -12.18 27.35
CA LEU A 294 -1.01 -11.71 27.00
C LEU A 294 -1.22 -10.22 27.33
N ASP A 295 -0.67 -9.75 28.43
CA ASP A 295 -0.77 -8.33 28.80
C ASP A 295 -0.02 -7.45 27.78
N TYR A 296 1.15 -7.88 27.31
CA TYR A 296 1.86 -7.20 26.25
C TYR A 296 1.12 -7.28 24.92
N ALA A 297 0.55 -8.44 24.57
CA ALA A 297 -0.24 -8.60 23.36
C ALA A 297 -1.45 -7.65 23.34
N LYS A 298 -2.16 -7.55 24.47
CA LYS A 298 -3.28 -6.61 24.63
C LYS A 298 -2.82 -5.15 24.57
N TRP A 299 -1.72 -4.83 25.21
CA TRP A 299 -1.12 -3.50 25.16
C TRP A 299 -0.73 -3.14 23.72
N TYR A 300 -0.06 -4.06 23.02
CA TYR A 300 0.35 -3.85 21.63
C TYR A 300 -0.83 -3.67 20.69
N ALA A 301 -1.88 -4.50 20.83
CA ALA A 301 -3.11 -4.37 20.06
C ALA A 301 -3.81 -3.02 20.33
N THR A 302 -3.77 -2.53 21.57
CA THR A 302 -4.30 -1.21 21.95
C THR A 302 -3.51 -0.09 21.28
N GLN A 303 -2.17 -0.14 21.35
CA GLN A 303 -1.31 0.83 20.66
C GLN A 303 -1.51 0.80 19.14
N TRP A 304 -1.57 -0.40 18.57
CA TRP A 304 -1.80 -0.61 17.14
C TRP A 304 -3.10 0.08 16.68
N ALA A 305 -4.19 -0.14 17.40
CA ALA A 305 -5.48 0.47 17.09
C ALA A 305 -5.45 1.99 17.29
N LEU A 306 -4.90 2.48 18.40
CA LEU A 306 -4.85 3.90 18.71
C LEU A 306 -4.05 4.70 17.67
N ARG A 307 -2.97 4.15 17.13
CA ARG A 307 -2.18 4.81 16.07
C ARG A 307 -2.99 4.98 14.79
N MET A 308 -3.79 3.99 14.42
CA MET A 308 -4.68 4.11 13.26
C MET A 308 -5.82 5.09 13.52
N MET A 309 -6.41 5.05 14.71
CA MET A 309 -7.49 5.96 15.12
C MET A 309 -6.97 7.41 15.21
N ASP A 310 -5.73 7.63 15.64
CA ASP A 310 -5.08 8.94 15.62
C ASP A 310 -5.01 9.52 14.20
N VAL A 311 -4.64 8.70 13.22
CA VAL A 311 -4.61 9.11 11.81
C VAL A 311 -6.01 9.37 11.27
N THR A 312 -6.97 8.48 11.50
CA THR A 312 -8.35 8.68 10.99
C THR A 312 -9.01 9.91 11.59
N ALA A 313 -8.70 10.25 12.84
CA ALA A 313 -9.20 11.45 13.51
C ALA A 313 -8.59 12.76 12.99
N ASN A 314 -7.29 12.77 12.71
CA ASN A 314 -6.53 14.00 12.45
C ASN A 314 -6.24 14.26 10.98
N TYR A 315 -6.25 13.23 10.14
CA TYR A 315 -5.89 13.34 8.71
C TYR A 315 -7.04 13.00 7.77
N ASP A 316 -8.15 12.45 8.28
CA ASP A 316 -9.40 12.19 7.55
C ASP A 316 -9.22 11.52 6.17
N PRO A 317 -8.51 10.39 6.09
CA PRO A 317 -8.26 9.73 4.81
C PRO A 317 -9.56 9.22 4.17
N ASP A 318 -9.56 9.05 2.84
CA ASP A 318 -10.68 8.42 2.12
C ASP A 318 -10.71 6.90 2.33
N PHE A 319 -9.58 6.31 2.71
CA PHE A 319 -9.50 4.90 3.10
C PHE A 319 -8.27 4.62 3.96
N ILE A 320 -8.29 3.49 4.66
CA ILE A 320 -7.15 2.95 5.40
C ILE A 320 -6.79 1.57 4.86
N TYR A 321 -5.52 1.21 5.01
CA TYR A 321 -4.97 -0.08 4.59
C TYR A 321 -4.18 -0.72 5.72
N THR A 322 -4.38 -2.01 5.95
CA THR A 322 -3.57 -2.80 6.87
C THR A 322 -2.84 -3.91 6.15
N ASP A 323 -1.52 -3.96 6.31
CA ASP A 323 -0.69 -5.07 5.87
C ASP A 323 -0.68 -6.16 6.94
N GLY A 324 -1.72 -7.01 6.92
CA GLY A 324 -1.84 -8.17 7.76
C GLY A 324 -1.74 -9.47 6.95
N THR A 325 -1.85 -10.61 7.61
CA THR A 325 -2.05 -11.91 6.95
C THR A 325 -3.44 -12.45 7.27
N VAL A 326 -3.85 -13.51 6.55
CA VAL A 326 -5.06 -14.27 6.92
C VAL A 326 -5.00 -14.85 8.33
N GLN A 327 -3.82 -14.91 8.92
CA GLN A 327 -3.57 -15.35 10.29
C GLN A 327 -3.20 -14.22 11.24
N GLY A 328 -3.24 -12.95 10.78
CA GLY A 328 -2.93 -11.79 11.61
C GLY A 328 -3.89 -11.65 12.79
N PRO A 329 -3.39 -11.50 14.02
CA PRO A 329 -4.24 -11.48 15.20
C PRO A 329 -5.10 -10.22 15.29
N PHE A 330 -4.59 -9.08 14.80
CA PHE A 330 -5.25 -7.78 15.00
C PHE A 330 -6.29 -7.47 13.92
N THR A 331 -6.11 -7.99 12.71
CA THR A 331 -7.07 -7.84 11.61
C THR A 331 -8.34 -8.68 11.79
N GLY A 332 -8.42 -9.47 12.83
CA GLY A 332 -9.60 -10.28 13.14
C GLY A 332 -9.82 -11.47 12.20
N ASN A 333 -8.82 -11.88 11.45
CA ASN A 333 -8.92 -13.03 10.55
C ASN A 333 -9.03 -14.39 11.26
N GLY A 334 -8.55 -14.47 12.49
CA GLY A 334 -8.90 -15.49 13.47
C GLY A 334 -8.69 -16.97 13.10
N THR A 335 -7.86 -17.31 12.11
CA THR A 335 -7.61 -18.70 11.77
C THR A 335 -6.17 -19.07 12.11
N GLY A 336 -6.01 -19.91 13.14
CA GLY A 336 -4.75 -20.63 13.37
C GLY A 336 -3.61 -19.86 14.04
N THR A 337 -3.85 -18.69 14.63
CA THR A 337 -2.79 -17.88 15.23
C THR A 337 -2.64 -18.03 16.74
N GLY A 338 -3.60 -18.68 17.40
CA GLY A 338 -3.62 -18.78 18.86
C GLY A 338 -3.98 -17.49 19.60
N PHE A 339 -4.09 -16.37 18.91
CA PHE A 339 -4.45 -15.07 19.47
C PHE A 339 -5.38 -14.32 18.51
N LYS A 340 -6.44 -13.72 19.04
CA LYS A 340 -7.40 -12.94 18.27
C LYS A 340 -7.97 -11.82 19.14
N CYS A 341 -8.12 -10.64 18.57
CA CYS A 341 -8.76 -9.51 19.25
C CYS A 341 -9.65 -8.71 18.28
N ASN A 342 -10.45 -7.81 18.84
CA ASN A 342 -11.35 -6.93 18.11
C ASN A 342 -10.69 -5.61 17.65
N ALA A 343 -9.38 -5.54 17.58
CA ALA A 343 -8.66 -4.27 17.32
C ALA A 343 -9.07 -3.66 15.97
N MET A 344 -9.10 -4.45 14.89
CA MET A 344 -9.50 -3.93 13.57
C MET A 344 -10.97 -3.52 13.54
N GLN A 345 -11.85 -4.30 14.15
CA GLN A 345 -13.27 -3.96 14.24
C GLN A 345 -13.47 -2.65 15.01
N THR A 346 -12.68 -2.41 16.06
CA THR A 346 -12.70 -1.16 16.84
C THR A 346 -12.28 0.03 15.99
N VAL A 347 -11.17 -0.10 15.24
CA VAL A 347 -10.69 0.93 14.31
C VAL A 347 -11.73 1.23 13.24
N MET A 348 -12.29 0.20 12.61
CA MET A 348 -13.27 0.38 11.53
C MET A 348 -14.57 1.01 12.04
N ALA A 349 -15.07 0.59 13.20
CA ALA A 349 -16.28 1.14 13.80
C ALA A 349 -16.10 2.64 14.12
N ASP A 350 -14.98 3.02 14.73
CA ASP A 350 -14.66 4.43 15.00
C ASP A 350 -14.55 5.23 13.70
N TYR A 351 -13.80 4.72 12.73
CA TYR A 351 -13.54 5.38 11.46
C TYR A 351 -14.83 5.63 10.66
N TYR A 352 -15.71 4.63 10.56
CA TYR A 352 -16.97 4.75 9.83
C TYR A 352 -17.97 5.65 10.56
N ASN A 353 -18.04 5.58 11.89
CA ASN A 353 -18.84 6.52 12.67
C ASN A 353 -18.35 7.97 12.53
N ARG A 354 -17.02 8.20 12.54
CA ARG A 354 -16.46 9.54 12.29
C ARG A 354 -16.82 10.05 10.90
N CYS A 355 -16.66 9.21 9.89
CA CYS A 355 -17.01 9.56 8.52
C CYS A 355 -18.49 9.93 8.41
N LEU A 356 -19.38 9.10 8.96
CA LEU A 356 -20.81 9.36 8.98
C LEU A 356 -21.15 10.68 9.67
N ASN A 357 -20.60 10.92 10.86
CA ASN A 357 -20.87 12.13 11.63
C ASN A 357 -20.32 13.40 10.95
N LYS A 358 -19.16 13.30 10.30
CA LYS A 358 -18.51 14.44 9.67
C LYS A 358 -19.09 14.77 8.28
N ARG A 359 -19.38 13.73 7.49
CA ARG A 359 -19.73 13.87 6.06
C ARG A 359 -21.22 13.61 5.78
N GLY A 360 -21.99 13.09 6.77
CA GLY A 360 -23.38 12.71 6.61
C GLY A 360 -23.60 11.37 5.90
N GLU A 361 -22.53 10.73 5.42
CA GLU A 361 -22.55 9.45 4.75
C GLU A 361 -21.22 8.70 4.97
N VAL A 362 -21.22 7.39 4.82
CA VAL A 362 -19.99 6.58 4.84
C VAL A 362 -19.49 6.44 3.41
N ASN A 363 -18.65 7.37 2.98
CA ASN A 363 -18.01 7.37 1.64
C ASN A 363 -16.53 6.96 1.68
N THR A 364 -16.17 6.13 2.64
CA THR A 364 -14.83 5.63 2.92
C THR A 364 -14.83 4.10 2.98
N PHE A 365 -13.66 3.48 3.00
CA PHE A 365 -13.51 2.02 3.13
C PHE A 365 -12.20 1.66 3.84
N SER A 366 -12.10 0.40 4.25
CA SER A 366 -10.87 -0.18 4.80
C SER A 366 -10.38 -1.29 3.90
N ILE A 367 -9.07 -1.35 3.64
CA ILE A 367 -8.42 -2.45 2.95
C ILE A 367 -7.76 -3.34 4.01
N ILE A 368 -8.11 -4.62 4.01
CA ILE A 368 -7.45 -5.62 4.86
C ILE A 368 -6.84 -6.65 3.93
N LYS A 369 -5.51 -6.65 3.85
CA LYS A 369 -4.78 -7.54 2.97
C LYS A 369 -5.05 -9.00 3.31
N PHE A 370 -5.28 -9.82 2.29
CA PHE A 370 -5.58 -11.25 2.36
C PHE A 370 -6.84 -11.65 3.13
N ARG A 371 -7.62 -10.71 3.69
CA ARG A 371 -8.90 -11.06 4.28
C ARG A 371 -9.88 -11.53 3.20
N ARG A 372 -10.75 -12.48 3.55
CA ARG A 372 -11.88 -12.84 2.67
C ARG A 372 -12.75 -11.62 2.43
N PRO A 373 -13.24 -11.40 1.20
CA PRO A 373 -14.16 -10.32 0.91
C PRO A 373 -15.35 -10.35 1.88
N THR A 374 -15.62 -9.20 2.49
CA THR A 374 -16.76 -9.01 3.38
C THR A 374 -17.27 -7.58 3.20
N ASN A 375 -18.55 -7.34 3.47
CA ASN A 375 -19.06 -5.98 3.43
C ASN A 375 -18.31 -5.12 4.46
N GLY A 376 -17.87 -3.94 4.06
CA GLY A 376 -17.08 -3.04 4.90
C GLY A 376 -15.56 -3.16 4.75
N ALA A 377 -15.04 -4.16 4.04
CA ALA A 377 -13.62 -4.30 3.78
C ALA A 377 -13.35 -4.64 2.31
N VAL A 378 -12.39 -3.94 1.70
CA VAL A 378 -11.90 -4.18 0.34
C VAL A 378 -10.72 -5.16 0.40
N ASN A 379 -10.70 -6.11 -0.52
CA ASN A 379 -9.60 -7.08 -0.62
C ASN A 379 -8.48 -6.54 -1.51
N THR A 380 -7.26 -6.88 -1.14
CA THR A 380 -6.07 -6.65 -1.96
C THR A 380 -5.15 -7.87 -1.95
N ALA A 381 -4.27 -7.95 -2.93
CA ALA A 381 -3.15 -8.88 -2.96
C ALA A 381 -2.02 -8.31 -3.82
N GLU A 382 -0.81 -8.72 -3.54
CA GLU A 382 0.36 -8.38 -4.33
C GLU A 382 0.44 -9.26 -5.57
N PHE A 383 0.78 -8.67 -6.72
CA PHE A 383 1.14 -9.31 -7.99
C PHE A 383 0.09 -10.24 -8.62
N ASP A 384 -0.75 -10.89 -7.85
CA ASP A 384 -1.63 -11.97 -8.30
C ASP A 384 -2.99 -11.44 -8.76
N PHE A 385 -3.30 -11.58 -10.04
CA PHE A 385 -4.63 -11.25 -10.56
C PHE A 385 -5.60 -12.43 -10.40
N PRO A 386 -6.91 -12.18 -10.22
CA PRO A 386 -7.92 -13.24 -10.32
C PRO A 386 -7.86 -13.93 -11.68
N ASP A 387 -8.01 -15.25 -11.72
CA ASP A 387 -8.05 -16.00 -12.99
C ASP A 387 -9.23 -15.61 -13.88
N THR A 388 -10.28 -15.06 -13.29
CA THR A 388 -11.53 -14.67 -13.97
C THR A 388 -11.93 -13.24 -13.61
N ILE A 389 -12.93 -12.71 -14.28
CA ILE A 389 -13.56 -11.43 -13.93
C ILE A 389 -14.13 -11.53 -12.50
N ASN A 390 -13.79 -10.55 -11.66
CA ASN A 390 -14.28 -10.42 -10.30
C ASN A 390 -14.94 -9.05 -10.12
N ALA A 391 -16.23 -8.97 -10.46
CA ALA A 391 -17.03 -7.77 -10.37
C ALA A 391 -17.88 -7.69 -9.10
N SER A 392 -17.85 -8.71 -8.24
CA SER A 392 -18.72 -8.81 -7.06
C SER A 392 -18.44 -7.72 -6.03
N GLN A 393 -17.17 -7.42 -5.81
CA GLN A 393 -16.71 -6.36 -4.91
C GLN A 393 -15.51 -5.63 -5.53
N PRO A 394 -15.31 -4.34 -5.23
CA PRO A 394 -14.08 -3.64 -5.59
C PRO A 394 -12.86 -4.33 -4.98
N TRP A 395 -11.80 -4.38 -5.73
CA TRP A 395 -10.51 -4.88 -5.27
C TRP A 395 -9.36 -4.08 -5.91
N ILE A 396 -8.22 -4.12 -5.26
CA ILE A 396 -6.98 -3.50 -5.74
C ILE A 396 -5.93 -4.59 -5.91
N ARG A 397 -5.09 -4.45 -6.94
CA ARG A 397 -3.85 -5.21 -7.08
C ARG A 397 -2.68 -4.26 -7.04
N GLU A 398 -1.68 -4.66 -6.31
CA GLU A 398 -0.52 -3.85 -5.97
C GLU A 398 0.77 -4.53 -6.39
N ALA A 399 1.72 -3.74 -6.85
CA ALA A 399 3.05 -4.18 -7.19
C ALA A 399 4.04 -3.01 -7.10
N PRO A 400 5.30 -3.25 -6.72
CA PRO A 400 6.33 -2.23 -6.81
C PRO A 400 6.86 -2.12 -8.23
N VAL A 401 7.19 -0.90 -8.64
CA VAL A 401 8.05 -0.64 -9.79
C VAL A 401 9.48 -0.58 -9.25
N GLY A 402 10.21 -1.67 -9.41
CA GLY A 402 11.49 -1.91 -8.74
C GLY A 402 11.33 -2.79 -7.50
N ASP A 403 11.26 -2.22 -6.33
CA ASP A 403 11.03 -2.91 -5.05
C ASP A 403 10.07 -2.08 -4.18
N TRP A 404 9.74 -2.52 -2.98
CA TRP A 404 8.92 -1.74 -2.04
C TRP A 404 9.70 -0.54 -1.49
N PHE A 405 10.95 -0.71 -1.12
CA PHE A 405 11.86 0.38 -0.78
C PHE A 405 13.02 0.47 -1.78
N TYR A 406 13.66 1.62 -1.83
CA TYR A 406 14.69 1.93 -2.80
C TYR A 406 15.94 1.04 -2.66
N ALA A 407 16.37 0.52 -3.78
CA ALA A 407 17.72 0.04 -4.04
C ALA A 407 18.18 0.56 -5.40
N PRO A 408 19.47 0.82 -5.62
CA PRO A 408 19.97 1.29 -6.91
C PRO A 408 19.88 0.19 -7.98
N GLY A 409 19.77 0.60 -9.24
CA GLY A 409 19.82 -0.31 -10.40
C GLY A 409 18.48 -0.88 -10.83
N PHE A 410 17.36 -0.24 -10.50
CA PHE A 410 16.06 -0.57 -11.07
C PHE A 410 15.97 -0.20 -12.55
N THR A 411 15.21 -1.00 -13.29
CA THR A 411 14.81 -0.68 -14.66
C THR A 411 13.36 -0.22 -14.64
N TYR A 412 13.09 0.92 -15.27
CA TYR A 412 11.76 1.49 -15.34
C TYR A 412 11.19 1.30 -16.75
N ASP A 413 10.02 0.65 -16.84
CA ASP A 413 9.35 0.35 -18.10
C ASP A 413 7.88 0.76 -18.05
N ALA A 414 7.50 1.78 -18.82
CA ALA A 414 6.13 2.25 -18.94
C ALA A 414 5.18 1.16 -19.48
N GLY A 415 5.69 0.32 -20.38
CA GLY A 415 4.92 -0.79 -20.94
C GLY A 415 4.44 -1.77 -19.86
N SER A 416 5.29 -2.08 -18.91
CA SER A 416 4.95 -2.95 -17.78
C SER A 416 3.87 -2.35 -16.90
N MET A 417 3.95 -1.07 -16.57
CA MET A 417 2.91 -0.38 -15.80
C MET A 417 1.57 -0.37 -16.54
N ILE A 418 1.58 -0.02 -17.82
CA ILE A 418 0.36 0.04 -18.65
C ILE A 418 -0.30 -1.34 -18.73
N ARG A 419 0.47 -2.40 -18.98
CA ARG A 419 -0.07 -3.77 -19.03
C ARG A 419 -0.63 -4.22 -17.69
N PHE A 420 0.02 -3.86 -16.57
CA PHE A 420 -0.51 -4.14 -15.23
C PHE A 420 -1.87 -3.45 -15.01
N ILE A 421 -2.01 -2.20 -15.42
CA ILE A 421 -3.28 -1.47 -15.35
C ILE A 421 -4.35 -2.18 -16.21
N ILE A 422 -4.02 -2.55 -17.44
CA ILE A 422 -4.95 -3.25 -18.35
C ILE A 422 -5.40 -4.58 -17.76
N GLU A 423 -4.47 -5.38 -17.19
CA GLU A 423 -4.79 -6.66 -16.55
C GLU A 423 -5.71 -6.51 -15.33
N ALA A 424 -5.57 -5.43 -14.56
CA ALA A 424 -6.48 -5.15 -13.45
C ALA A 424 -7.88 -4.78 -13.94
N ILE A 425 -7.99 -3.83 -14.88
CA ILE A 425 -9.27 -3.27 -15.29
C ILE A 425 -10.13 -4.24 -16.13
N CYS A 426 -9.50 -5.11 -16.93
CA CYS A 426 -10.24 -6.13 -17.70
C CYS A 426 -10.89 -7.19 -16.81
N ARG A 427 -10.48 -7.28 -15.56
CA ARG A 427 -11.06 -8.14 -14.51
C ARG A 427 -11.96 -7.39 -13.52
N ASP A 428 -12.28 -6.13 -13.80
CA ASP A 428 -13.10 -5.20 -13.01
C ASP A 428 -12.40 -4.67 -11.73
N GLY A 429 -11.08 -4.72 -11.67
CA GLY A 429 -10.29 -4.24 -10.54
C GLY A 429 -9.69 -2.87 -10.72
N ASN A 430 -8.83 -2.51 -9.76
CA ASN A 430 -7.98 -1.34 -9.75
C ASN A 430 -6.52 -1.75 -9.65
N ALA A 431 -5.63 -0.99 -10.26
CA ALA A 431 -4.20 -1.12 -10.12
C ALA A 431 -3.65 -0.07 -9.14
N CYS A 432 -2.71 -0.44 -8.30
CA CYS A 432 -1.93 0.49 -7.49
C CYS A 432 -0.46 0.12 -7.56
N LEU A 433 0.37 1.02 -8.07
CA LEU A 433 1.78 0.76 -8.32
C LEU A 433 2.67 1.60 -7.40
N ASN A 434 3.56 0.93 -6.66
CA ASN A 434 4.49 1.61 -5.78
C ASN A 434 5.63 2.24 -6.58
N ILE A 435 5.91 3.51 -6.29
CA ILE A 435 7.03 4.26 -6.85
C ILE A 435 8.08 4.46 -5.75
N CYS A 436 9.23 3.80 -5.91
CA CYS A 436 10.33 3.91 -4.97
C CYS A 436 10.97 5.30 -4.99
N MET A 437 11.24 5.83 -3.79
CA MET A 437 11.97 7.09 -3.62
C MET A 437 13.34 6.84 -3.00
N LYS A 438 14.35 7.60 -3.46
CA LYS A 438 15.69 7.61 -2.87
C LYS A 438 15.66 8.11 -1.43
N PRO A 439 16.71 7.85 -0.64
CA PRO A 439 16.74 8.28 0.77
C PRO A 439 16.52 9.78 0.99
N ASP A 440 16.89 10.60 0.03
CA ASP A 440 16.72 12.05 0.07
C ASP A 440 15.31 12.53 -0.32
N GLY A 441 14.39 11.59 -0.66
CA GLY A 441 13.01 11.88 -1.03
C GLY A 441 12.81 12.18 -2.53
N SER A 442 13.85 12.18 -3.34
CA SER A 442 13.72 12.31 -4.80
C SER A 442 13.44 10.95 -5.46
N ILE A 443 12.95 10.96 -6.70
CA ILE A 443 12.86 9.78 -7.56
C ILE A 443 13.92 9.86 -8.66
N GLU A 444 14.22 8.74 -9.32
CA GLU A 444 15.20 8.73 -10.42
C GLU A 444 14.61 9.37 -11.68
N ASP A 445 15.45 10.06 -12.48
CA ASP A 445 15.03 10.72 -13.71
C ASP A 445 14.39 9.72 -14.69
N ALA A 446 14.91 8.50 -14.75
CA ALA A 446 14.34 7.42 -15.55
C ALA A 446 12.92 7.03 -15.09
N CYS A 447 12.64 7.10 -13.77
CA CYS A 447 11.32 6.89 -13.21
C CYS A 447 10.37 8.04 -13.59
N VAL A 448 10.85 9.28 -13.56
CA VAL A 448 10.07 10.44 -14.05
C VAL A 448 9.70 10.27 -15.51
N ALA A 449 10.65 9.92 -16.37
CA ALA A 449 10.41 9.70 -17.80
C ALA A 449 9.39 8.57 -18.05
N MET A 450 9.48 7.48 -17.29
CA MET A 450 8.50 6.39 -17.33
C MET A 450 7.10 6.88 -16.98
N LEU A 451 6.94 7.64 -15.88
CA LEU A 451 5.66 8.19 -15.45
C LEU A 451 5.06 9.16 -16.47
N GLU A 452 5.89 9.95 -17.14
CA GLU A 452 5.45 10.83 -18.21
C GLU A 452 4.95 10.04 -19.43
N GLU A 453 5.60 8.94 -19.79
CA GLU A 453 5.15 8.05 -20.87
C GLU A 453 3.82 7.36 -20.51
N VAL A 454 3.66 6.87 -19.28
CA VAL A 454 2.38 6.36 -18.78
C VAL A 454 1.29 7.43 -18.87
N GLY A 455 1.60 8.67 -18.48
CA GLY A 455 0.66 9.79 -18.55
C GLY A 455 0.23 10.13 -19.97
N GLN A 456 1.13 10.06 -20.94
CA GLN A 456 0.79 10.23 -22.36
C GLN A 456 -0.19 9.13 -22.81
N TRP A 457 0.07 7.88 -22.47
CA TRP A 457 -0.81 6.77 -22.81
C TRP A 457 -2.18 6.91 -22.12
N MET A 458 -2.21 7.26 -20.83
CA MET A 458 -3.45 7.48 -20.07
C MET A 458 -4.27 8.67 -20.59
N SER A 459 -3.62 9.74 -21.01
CA SER A 459 -4.29 10.89 -21.62
C SER A 459 -5.02 10.52 -22.93
N LEU A 460 -4.42 9.63 -23.70
CA LEU A 460 -4.96 9.16 -24.97
C LEU A 460 -6.08 8.14 -24.80
N ASN A 461 -5.94 7.24 -23.81
CA ASN A 461 -6.77 6.05 -23.66
C ASN A 461 -7.70 6.10 -22.43
N GLY A 462 -7.73 7.21 -21.70
CA GLY A 462 -8.45 7.33 -20.42
C GLY A 462 -9.95 7.00 -20.51
N GLU A 463 -10.62 7.22 -21.65
CA GLU A 463 -12.03 6.87 -21.82
C GLU A 463 -12.28 5.34 -21.82
N ALA A 464 -11.24 4.54 -22.11
CA ALA A 464 -11.29 3.09 -22.04
C ALA A 464 -10.93 2.54 -20.64
N VAL A 465 -10.32 3.39 -19.79
CA VAL A 465 -9.80 3.05 -18.47
C VAL A 465 -10.72 3.52 -17.36
N TYR A 466 -10.91 4.84 -17.22
CA TYR A 466 -11.63 5.41 -16.07
C TYR A 466 -13.12 5.08 -16.11
N GLY A 467 -13.63 4.57 -14.96
CA GLY A 467 -15.02 4.17 -14.82
C GLY A 467 -15.44 3.02 -15.74
N SER A 468 -14.49 2.34 -16.34
CA SER A 468 -14.76 1.14 -17.13
C SER A 468 -15.22 -0.02 -16.25
N LYS A 469 -15.87 -0.99 -16.90
CA LYS A 469 -16.25 -2.29 -16.31
C LYS A 469 -15.65 -3.40 -17.16
N ALA A 470 -15.47 -4.58 -16.58
CA ALA A 470 -15.13 -5.76 -17.35
C ALA A 470 -16.24 -6.07 -18.37
N TRP A 471 -15.85 -6.63 -19.51
CA TRP A 471 -16.80 -7.15 -20.49
C TRP A 471 -17.22 -8.58 -20.12
N THR A 472 -17.94 -9.28 -20.99
CA THR A 472 -18.38 -10.68 -20.80
C THR A 472 -17.23 -11.70 -20.83
N THR A 473 -16.09 -11.32 -21.36
CA THR A 473 -14.80 -12.04 -21.28
C THR A 473 -13.69 -11.04 -20.99
N LEU A 474 -12.69 -11.45 -20.21
CA LEU A 474 -11.57 -10.56 -19.86
C LEU A 474 -10.63 -10.30 -21.04
N GLY A 475 -10.52 -11.25 -21.98
CA GLY A 475 -9.62 -11.15 -23.11
C GLY A 475 -9.56 -12.40 -23.95
N GLU A 476 -8.67 -12.42 -24.94
CA GLU A 476 -8.32 -13.55 -25.79
C GLU A 476 -6.84 -13.46 -26.22
N GLY A 477 -6.32 -14.53 -26.82
CA GLY A 477 -4.92 -14.69 -27.21
C GLY A 477 -4.25 -15.86 -26.46
N GLU A 478 -2.98 -16.12 -26.75
CA GLU A 478 -2.24 -17.25 -26.13
C GLU A 478 -1.97 -17.02 -24.63
N VAL A 479 -1.82 -15.77 -24.22
CA VAL A 479 -1.44 -15.38 -22.83
C VAL A 479 -2.66 -15.00 -21.98
N VAL A 480 -3.89 -15.22 -22.41
CA VAL A 480 -5.12 -14.88 -21.64
C VAL A 480 -5.14 -15.49 -20.25
N ASN A 481 -4.66 -16.70 -20.09
CA ASN A 481 -4.59 -17.40 -18.80
C ASN A 481 -3.17 -17.41 -18.21
N GLY A 482 -2.23 -16.70 -18.85
CA GLY A 482 -0.89 -16.52 -18.34
C GLY A 482 -0.95 -15.67 -17.07
N LYS A 483 -0.53 -16.24 -15.95
CA LYS A 483 -0.34 -15.46 -14.73
C LYS A 483 0.83 -14.53 -14.95
N LEU A 484 0.60 -13.23 -14.92
CA LEU A 484 1.66 -12.26 -14.69
C LEU A 484 2.26 -12.56 -13.30
N LYS A 485 3.18 -13.49 -13.24
CA LYS A 485 3.95 -13.78 -12.04
C LYS A 485 5.05 -12.74 -11.94
N CYS A 486 4.77 -11.65 -11.27
CA CYS A 486 5.83 -10.92 -10.62
C CYS A 486 6.36 -11.82 -9.51
N LEU A 487 7.62 -12.24 -9.60
CA LEU A 487 8.22 -13.08 -8.57
C LEU A 487 8.49 -12.24 -7.32
N PRO A 488 8.34 -12.81 -6.12
CA PRO A 488 8.71 -12.14 -4.88
C PRO A 488 10.12 -11.56 -4.97
N GLY A 489 10.29 -10.27 -4.64
CA GLY A 489 11.55 -9.56 -4.70
C GLY A 489 12.00 -9.10 -6.10
N GLY A 490 11.15 -9.21 -7.11
CA GLY A 490 11.36 -8.63 -8.42
C GLY A 490 10.16 -7.77 -8.79
N GLY A 491 10.27 -6.47 -8.65
CA GLY A 491 9.26 -5.53 -9.12
C GLY A 491 9.00 -5.67 -10.62
N LEU A 492 7.99 -4.98 -11.12
CA LEU A 492 7.59 -4.98 -12.54
C LEU A 492 8.75 -4.71 -13.53
N GLY A 493 9.86 -4.13 -13.08
CA GLY A 493 11.03 -3.85 -13.91
C GLY A 493 11.97 -5.03 -14.17
N LYS A 494 11.87 -6.14 -13.43
CA LYS A 494 12.88 -7.23 -13.53
C LYS A 494 12.45 -8.48 -14.29
N LYS A 495 11.16 -8.72 -14.55
CA LYS A 495 10.69 -10.01 -15.08
C LYS A 495 9.54 -9.99 -16.08
N HIS A 496 9.25 -8.89 -16.72
CA HIS A 496 8.35 -8.89 -17.88
C HIS A 496 8.94 -9.56 -19.13
N ALA A 497 10.20 -9.94 -19.10
CA ALA A 497 10.85 -10.70 -20.16
C ALA A 497 10.34 -12.15 -20.28
N GLU A 498 9.54 -12.65 -19.33
CA GLU A 498 8.99 -14.02 -19.40
C GLU A 498 7.64 -14.11 -20.12
N PHE A 499 6.98 -12.99 -20.41
CA PHE A 499 5.74 -12.97 -21.21
C PHE A 499 5.90 -12.04 -22.40
N GLU A 500 6.25 -12.61 -23.51
CA GLU A 500 6.18 -11.92 -24.80
C GLU A 500 4.72 -11.85 -25.25
N PHE A 501 4.03 -10.77 -24.88
CA PHE A 501 2.73 -10.48 -25.47
C PHE A 501 2.90 -10.13 -26.94
N ASP A 502 2.02 -10.64 -27.76
CA ASP A 502 1.86 -10.18 -29.12
C ASP A 502 0.63 -9.28 -29.31
N SER A 503 0.42 -8.82 -30.53
CA SER A 503 -0.72 -7.96 -30.87
C SER A 503 -2.06 -8.70 -30.97
N GLN A 504 -2.06 -10.03 -30.88
CA GLN A 504 -3.27 -10.87 -30.83
C GLN A 504 -3.68 -11.19 -29.40
N ASP A 505 -2.83 -10.89 -28.42
CA ASP A 505 -3.21 -10.91 -27.00
C ASP A 505 -4.05 -9.67 -26.70
N ILE A 506 -5.32 -9.86 -26.44
CA ILE A 506 -6.30 -8.77 -26.35
C ILE A 506 -6.99 -8.81 -24.99
N ARG A 507 -7.25 -7.63 -24.41
CA ARG A 507 -8.06 -7.45 -23.21
C ARG A 507 -9.24 -6.53 -23.49
N PHE A 508 -10.31 -6.66 -22.70
CA PHE A 508 -11.55 -5.93 -22.96
C PHE A 508 -12.05 -5.16 -21.76
N THR A 509 -12.60 -3.98 -22.03
CA THR A 509 -13.42 -3.22 -21.08
C THR A 509 -14.64 -2.64 -21.76
N VAL A 510 -15.64 -2.24 -20.96
CA VAL A 510 -16.78 -1.43 -21.38
C VAL A 510 -16.69 -0.08 -20.67
N GLY A 511 -16.57 0.99 -21.43
CA GLY A 511 -16.50 2.33 -20.88
C GLY A 511 -17.84 2.85 -20.37
N LYS A 512 -17.82 3.96 -19.64
CA LYS A 512 -19.03 4.66 -19.14
C LYS A 512 -20.01 5.04 -20.26
N ASN A 513 -19.51 5.29 -21.46
CA ASN A 513 -20.28 5.61 -22.66
C ASN A 513 -20.95 4.37 -23.31
N GLY A 514 -20.75 3.18 -22.74
CA GLY A 514 -21.27 1.91 -23.27
C GLY A 514 -20.52 1.34 -24.47
N ALA A 515 -19.46 2.02 -24.95
CA ALA A 515 -18.59 1.50 -25.98
C ALA A 515 -17.72 0.36 -25.42
N LEU A 516 -17.43 -0.62 -26.26
CA LEU A 516 -16.50 -1.69 -25.96
C LEU A 516 -15.10 -1.26 -26.39
N TYR A 517 -14.11 -1.53 -25.55
CA TYR A 517 -12.71 -1.25 -25.84
C TYR A 517 -11.92 -2.56 -25.87
N ALA A 518 -11.08 -2.70 -26.90
CA ALA A 518 -10.15 -3.82 -27.04
C ALA A 518 -8.72 -3.29 -27.00
N PHE A 519 -7.95 -3.70 -26.01
CA PHE A 519 -6.55 -3.36 -25.83
C PHE A 519 -5.69 -4.47 -26.41
N THR A 520 -4.87 -4.18 -27.41
CA THR A 520 -3.81 -5.11 -27.79
C THR A 520 -2.70 -5.04 -26.75
N MET A 521 -2.16 -6.19 -26.33
CA MET A 521 -1.12 -6.21 -25.29
C MET A 521 0.28 -5.88 -25.83
N ASN A 522 0.40 -5.77 -27.14
CA ASN A 522 1.53 -5.17 -27.86
C ASN A 522 1.00 -4.40 -29.07
N VAL A 523 1.72 -3.40 -29.55
CA VAL A 523 1.32 -2.62 -30.71
C VAL A 523 1.50 -3.46 -31.99
N PRO A 524 0.45 -3.59 -32.83
CA PRO A 524 0.59 -4.28 -34.11
C PRO A 524 1.55 -3.57 -35.08
N GLU A 525 2.16 -4.30 -36.00
CA GLU A 525 2.91 -3.73 -37.10
C GLU A 525 1.98 -3.00 -38.10
N GLU A 526 2.51 -2.00 -38.80
CA GLU A 526 1.75 -1.30 -39.83
C GLU A 526 1.28 -2.26 -40.91
N GLY A 527 -0.01 -2.26 -41.18
CA GLY A 527 -0.66 -3.17 -42.14
C GLY A 527 -0.95 -4.57 -41.60
N GLN A 528 -0.53 -4.89 -40.38
CA GLN A 528 -0.85 -6.16 -39.74
C GLN A 528 -2.36 -6.31 -39.54
N THR A 529 -2.86 -7.53 -39.65
CA THR A 529 -4.25 -7.86 -39.38
C THR A 529 -4.41 -8.36 -37.95
N ILE A 530 -5.33 -7.76 -37.21
CA ILE A 530 -5.79 -8.19 -35.89
C ILE A 530 -7.14 -8.89 -36.10
N THR A 531 -7.33 -10.07 -35.53
CA THR A 531 -8.61 -10.77 -35.53
C THR A 531 -9.09 -10.97 -34.10
N ILE A 532 -10.24 -10.35 -33.76
CA ILE A 532 -10.87 -10.49 -32.44
C ILE A 532 -11.98 -11.56 -32.58
N HIS A 533 -11.66 -12.78 -32.16
CA HIS A 533 -12.52 -13.97 -32.33
C HIS A 533 -13.80 -13.89 -31.51
N SER A 534 -13.76 -13.35 -30.30
CA SER A 534 -14.93 -13.13 -29.43
C SER A 534 -15.96 -12.18 -30.04
N MET A 535 -15.61 -11.45 -31.13
CA MET A 535 -16.48 -10.53 -31.86
C MET A 535 -16.91 -11.04 -33.23
N ALA A 536 -16.88 -12.35 -33.44
CA ALA A 536 -17.39 -12.98 -34.66
C ALA A 536 -18.91 -12.72 -34.90
N LYS A 537 -19.36 -12.83 -36.11
CA LYS A 537 -20.82 -12.77 -36.42
C LYS A 537 -21.55 -13.86 -35.62
N GLY A 538 -22.59 -13.47 -34.87
CA GLY A 538 -23.35 -14.38 -34.04
C GLY A 538 -22.67 -14.82 -32.75
N SER A 539 -21.54 -14.20 -32.39
CA SER A 539 -20.85 -14.48 -31.12
C SER A 539 -21.76 -14.27 -29.91
N LYS A 540 -21.78 -15.26 -29.02
CA LYS A 540 -22.50 -15.19 -27.73
C LYS A 540 -22.07 -13.99 -26.88
N TYR A 541 -20.82 -13.56 -26.98
CA TYR A 541 -20.26 -12.43 -26.20
C TYR A 541 -20.87 -11.09 -26.61
N LEU A 542 -21.34 -10.94 -27.84
CA LEU A 542 -21.99 -9.72 -28.32
C LEU A 542 -23.46 -9.60 -27.89
N GLY A 543 -24.07 -10.68 -27.37
CA GLY A 543 -25.47 -10.66 -26.92
C GLY A 543 -26.45 -10.18 -28.00
N GLY A 544 -26.20 -10.50 -29.28
CA GLY A 544 -27.01 -10.09 -30.43
C GLY A 544 -26.76 -8.65 -30.92
N LYS A 545 -25.86 -7.90 -30.30
CA LYS A 545 -25.49 -6.54 -30.74
C LYS A 545 -24.69 -6.59 -32.05
N LYS A 546 -24.95 -5.62 -32.92
CA LYS A 546 -24.21 -5.44 -34.19
C LYS A 546 -23.12 -4.40 -34.00
N ILE A 547 -21.92 -4.67 -34.50
CA ILE A 547 -20.84 -3.69 -34.55
C ILE A 547 -21.15 -2.69 -35.67
N ARG A 548 -21.17 -1.40 -35.34
CA ARG A 548 -21.49 -0.30 -36.26
C ARG A 548 -20.28 0.53 -36.65
N SER A 549 -19.32 0.65 -35.75
CA SER A 549 -18.09 1.41 -35.96
C SER A 549 -16.91 0.80 -35.19
N VAL A 550 -15.73 0.96 -35.77
CA VAL A 550 -14.44 0.63 -35.14
C VAL A 550 -13.50 1.80 -35.40
N SER A 551 -12.91 2.33 -34.35
CA SER A 551 -11.90 3.37 -34.42
C SER A 551 -10.72 3.02 -33.49
N LEU A 552 -9.59 3.65 -33.74
CA LEU A 552 -8.38 3.48 -32.93
C LEU A 552 -8.16 4.79 -32.15
N LEU A 553 -8.06 4.71 -30.84
CA LEU A 553 -7.77 5.88 -30.01
C LEU A 553 -6.38 6.44 -30.38
N GLY A 554 -6.29 7.76 -30.50
CA GLY A 554 -5.09 8.45 -30.94
C GLY A 554 -4.81 8.42 -32.45
N TYR A 555 -5.71 7.91 -33.25
CA TYR A 555 -5.59 7.91 -34.71
C TYR A 555 -6.83 8.55 -35.36
N ASN A 556 -6.65 9.59 -36.13
CA ASN A 556 -7.74 10.34 -36.76
C ASN A 556 -8.22 9.77 -38.11
N GLY A 557 -7.54 8.74 -38.62
CA GLY A 557 -7.90 8.09 -39.90
C GLY A 557 -8.99 7.06 -39.74
N LYS A 558 -9.60 6.65 -40.87
CA LYS A 558 -10.54 5.56 -40.90
C LYS A 558 -9.83 4.20 -40.92
N LEU A 559 -10.29 3.27 -40.07
CA LEU A 559 -9.81 1.90 -40.09
C LEU A 559 -10.48 1.08 -41.18
N ARG A 560 -9.72 0.13 -41.76
CA ARG A 560 -10.26 -0.96 -42.56
C ARG A 560 -10.65 -2.10 -41.64
N TRP A 561 -11.92 -2.44 -41.60
CA TRP A 561 -12.40 -3.54 -40.76
C TRP A 561 -13.59 -4.25 -41.40
N LYS A 562 -13.79 -5.51 -41.03
CA LYS A 562 -14.98 -6.30 -41.39
C LYS A 562 -15.29 -7.31 -40.28
N GLN A 563 -16.56 -7.56 -40.03
CA GLN A 563 -16.99 -8.64 -39.15
C GLN A 563 -17.25 -9.90 -39.99
N THR A 564 -16.58 -11.00 -39.67
CA THR A 564 -16.67 -12.30 -40.33
C THR A 564 -17.26 -13.36 -39.39
N ALA A 565 -17.40 -14.61 -39.88
CA ALA A 565 -17.76 -15.75 -39.05
C ALA A 565 -16.66 -16.10 -38.03
N ASP A 566 -15.40 -15.75 -38.33
CA ASP A 566 -14.24 -16.10 -37.50
C ASP A 566 -13.89 -15.00 -36.47
N GLY A 567 -14.33 -13.75 -36.71
CA GLY A 567 -14.01 -12.62 -35.82
C GLY A 567 -14.25 -11.25 -36.43
N LEU A 568 -13.96 -10.22 -35.65
CA LEU A 568 -13.80 -8.85 -36.12
C LEU A 568 -12.37 -8.68 -36.63
N VAL A 569 -12.21 -8.51 -37.91
CA VAL A 569 -10.92 -8.38 -38.60
C VAL A 569 -10.62 -6.91 -38.84
N ILE A 570 -9.48 -6.42 -38.36
CA ILE A 570 -9.05 -5.02 -38.42
C ILE A 570 -7.65 -4.98 -39.02
N THR A 571 -7.43 -4.10 -40.00
CA THR A 571 -6.06 -3.80 -40.48
C THR A 571 -5.50 -2.61 -39.69
N TYR A 572 -4.38 -2.81 -39.01
CA TYR A 572 -3.71 -1.73 -38.26
C TYR A 572 -3.18 -0.67 -39.22
N PRO A 573 -3.46 0.61 -39.00
CA PRO A 573 -3.17 1.66 -39.97
C PRO A 573 -1.68 2.04 -39.97
N LYS A 574 -1.23 2.59 -41.09
CA LYS A 574 0.08 3.25 -41.16
C LYS A 574 0.05 4.59 -40.45
N GLY A 575 1.15 4.94 -39.81
CA GLY A 575 1.34 6.23 -39.18
C GLY A 575 0.55 6.46 -37.88
N ALA A 576 0.09 5.41 -37.22
CA ALA A 576 -0.59 5.54 -35.91
C ALA A 576 0.37 5.92 -34.79
N ASN A 577 1.64 5.54 -34.89
CA ASN A 577 2.74 5.90 -33.95
C ASN A 577 2.40 5.68 -32.46
N LEU A 578 1.65 4.63 -32.14
CA LEU A 578 1.31 4.26 -30.78
C LEU A 578 2.43 3.45 -30.13
N LYS A 579 2.44 3.45 -28.80
CA LYS A 579 3.41 2.69 -27.99
C LYS A 579 2.67 1.74 -27.08
N THR A 580 3.31 0.64 -26.71
CA THR A 580 2.89 -0.37 -25.73
C THR A 580 1.60 -1.12 -26.06
N SER A 581 0.49 -0.42 -26.27
CA SER A 581 -0.83 -0.99 -26.47
C SER A 581 -1.63 -0.08 -27.41
N ALA A 582 -2.29 -0.66 -28.37
CA ALA A 582 -3.27 0.02 -29.22
C ALA A 582 -4.69 -0.26 -28.68
N VAL A 583 -5.52 0.78 -28.57
CA VAL A 583 -6.86 0.66 -28.01
C VAL A 583 -7.91 0.92 -29.07
N LEU A 584 -8.65 -0.12 -29.40
CA LEU A 584 -9.75 -0.07 -30.36
C LEU A 584 -11.06 0.24 -29.65
N LYS A 585 -11.77 1.26 -30.10
CA LYS A 585 -13.13 1.59 -29.66
C LYS A 585 -14.14 1.00 -30.63
N ILE A 586 -15.07 0.20 -30.10
CA ILE A 586 -16.04 -0.59 -30.86
C ILE A 586 -17.43 -0.23 -30.38
N SER A 587 -18.32 0.17 -31.33
CA SER A 587 -19.67 0.63 -30.99
C SER A 587 -20.71 -0.07 -31.90
#